data_363f30a606de215068cb958488e004a1
#
_entry.id   363f30a606de215068cb958488e004a1
#
_cell.length_a   1.000
_cell.length_b   1.000
_cell.length_c   1.000
_cell.angle_alpha   90.00
_cell.angle_beta   90.00
_cell.angle_gamma   90.00
#
_symmetry.space_group_name_H-M   'P 1'
#
loop_
_entity.id
_entity.type
_entity.pdbx_description
1 polymer ?
#
loop_
_entity_poly.entity_id
_entity_poly.type
_entity_poly.pdbx_seq_one_letter_code
_entity_poly.pdbx_strand_id
1 'polypeptide(L)'
;MKEKDLKLIQGDSFYLTLNKLDKEGNEIGFVEGEEIVFSAKKNLKQPEYDIYSDKMTLTEEGKIILYLSPVDTNIKLGTYYYDIQYKTLNKDIYTLVKGELEVVWEVTDE
;
A
#
# COMPACT_ATOMS: atom_id res chain seq x y z
N MET A 1 8.55 6.62 9.97
CA MET A 1 8.22 5.48 9.12
C MET A 1 7.80 4.29 9.95
N LYS A 2 6.77 3.60 9.52
CA LYS A 2 6.22 2.44 10.22
C LYS A 2 6.63 1.16 9.49
N GLU A 3 6.96 0.12 10.23
CA GLU A 3 7.18 -1.20 9.66
C GLU A 3 5.99 -2.08 9.99
N LYS A 4 5.44 -2.72 8.96
CA LYS A 4 4.28 -3.60 9.11
C LYS A 4 4.26 -4.64 8.01
N ASP A 5 4.12 -5.89 8.41
CA ASP A 5 4.00 -6.99 7.45
C ASP A 5 2.52 -7.16 7.06
N LEU A 6 2.31 -7.48 5.81
CA LEU A 6 0.98 -7.66 5.22
C LEU A 6 0.83 -9.05 4.63
N LYS A 7 -0.42 -9.48 4.51
CA LYS A 7 -0.76 -10.74 3.85
C LYS A 7 -1.86 -10.48 2.84
N LEU A 8 -1.66 -10.94 1.62
CA LEU A 8 -2.64 -10.87 0.55
C LEU A 8 -3.06 -12.26 0.12
N ILE A 9 -4.32 -12.37 -0.29
CA ILE A 9 -4.80 -13.58 -0.94
C ILE A 9 -4.69 -13.36 -2.45
N GLN A 10 -4.01 -14.27 -3.14
CA GLN A 10 -3.79 -14.18 -4.57
C GLN A 10 -5.12 -14.02 -5.32
N GLY A 11 -5.20 -12.98 -6.14
CA GLY A 11 -6.39 -12.74 -6.98
C GLY A 11 -7.56 -12.05 -6.29
N ASP A 12 -7.44 -11.70 -5.00
CA ASP A 12 -8.50 -10.99 -4.29
C ASP A 12 -8.26 -9.48 -4.28
N SER A 13 -9.36 -8.74 -4.23
CA SER A 13 -9.29 -7.29 -3.99
C SER A 13 -8.75 -7.03 -2.61
N PHE A 14 -7.96 -5.98 -2.46
CA PHE A 14 -7.38 -5.59 -1.18
C PHE A 14 -7.52 -4.10 -0.97
N TYR A 15 -7.99 -3.71 0.21
CA TYR A 15 -8.14 -2.32 0.60
C TYR A 15 -7.33 -2.07 1.87
N LEU A 16 -6.65 -0.95 1.91
CA LEU A 16 -5.89 -0.54 3.09
C LEU A 16 -6.22 0.90 3.41
N THR A 17 -6.74 1.14 4.61
CA THR A 17 -7.06 2.49 5.07
C THR A 17 -5.86 3.09 5.77
N LEU A 18 -5.47 4.29 5.35
CA LEU A 18 -4.32 5.00 5.90
C LEU A 18 -4.77 6.26 6.60
N ASN A 19 -4.17 6.53 7.76
CA ASN A 19 -4.37 7.74 8.52
C ASN A 19 -3.07 8.55 8.50
N LYS A 20 -3.19 9.87 8.55
CA LYS A 20 -2.05 10.76 8.65
C LYS A 20 -2.00 11.33 10.06
N LEU A 21 -0.87 11.16 10.73
CA LEU A 21 -0.68 11.63 12.10
C LEU A 21 0.41 12.69 12.16
N ASP A 22 0.29 13.60 13.11
CA ASP A 22 1.36 14.55 13.41
C ASP A 22 2.39 13.90 14.35
N LYS A 23 3.39 14.68 14.78
CA LYS A 23 4.47 14.18 15.63
C LYS A 23 3.98 13.73 17.01
N GLU A 24 2.87 14.28 17.47
CA GLU A 24 2.28 13.94 18.76
C GLU A 24 1.28 12.79 18.67
N GLY A 25 1.07 12.23 17.47
CA GLY A 25 0.14 11.14 17.28
C GLY A 25 -1.30 11.55 17.02
N ASN A 26 -1.56 12.86 16.85
CA ASN A 26 -2.91 13.33 16.53
C ASN A 26 -3.20 13.15 15.05
N GLU A 27 -4.43 12.75 14.74
CA GLU A 27 -4.86 12.58 13.36
C GLU A 27 -5.08 13.95 12.72
N ILE A 28 -4.36 14.23 11.64
CA ILE A 28 -4.44 15.51 10.94
C ILE A 28 -5.06 15.40 9.55
N GLY A 29 -5.24 14.18 9.06
CA GLY A 29 -5.90 13.94 7.78
C GLY A 29 -5.03 14.25 6.57
N PHE A 30 -5.35 13.55 5.48
CA PHE A 30 -4.81 13.88 4.15
C PHE A 30 -5.70 14.94 3.51
N VAL A 31 -5.14 15.68 2.57
CA VAL A 31 -5.88 16.71 1.81
C VAL A 31 -5.82 16.40 0.32
N GLU A 32 -6.74 16.97 -0.43
CA GLU A 32 -6.80 16.80 -1.87
C GLU A 32 -5.50 17.25 -2.53
N GLY A 33 -5.01 16.46 -3.48
CA GLY A 33 -3.74 16.71 -4.15
C GLY A 33 -2.57 15.93 -3.59
N GLU A 34 -2.70 15.39 -2.38
CA GLU A 34 -1.70 14.48 -1.83
C GLU A 34 -1.91 13.09 -2.40
N GLU A 35 -0.83 12.36 -2.61
CA GLU A 35 -0.87 11.07 -3.29
C GLU A 35 -0.21 9.98 -2.48
N ILE A 36 -0.69 8.75 -2.65
CA ILE A 36 -0.13 7.55 -2.04
C ILE A 36 0.14 6.54 -3.15
N VAL A 37 1.29 5.88 -3.07
CA VAL A 37 1.65 4.82 -4.01
C VAL A 37 2.08 3.59 -3.25
N PHE A 38 1.52 2.45 -3.63
CA PHE A 38 1.91 1.14 -3.12
C PHE A 38 2.80 0.45 -4.16
N SER A 39 3.97 -0.03 -3.73
CA SER A 39 4.90 -0.75 -4.60
C SER A 39 5.39 -2.01 -3.91
N ALA A 40 5.51 -3.09 -4.65
CA ALA A 40 6.07 -4.35 -4.12
C ALA A 40 6.97 -5.00 -5.13
N LYS A 41 8.07 -5.59 -4.64
CA LYS A 41 9.04 -6.33 -5.43
C LYS A 41 9.43 -7.61 -4.73
N LYS A 42 9.55 -8.69 -5.47
CA LYS A 42 10.05 -9.94 -4.90
C LYS A 42 11.53 -9.84 -4.55
N ASN A 43 12.29 -9.15 -5.38
CA ASN A 43 13.71 -8.90 -5.17
C ASN A 43 13.95 -7.39 -5.28
N LEU A 44 14.53 -6.79 -4.26
CA LEU A 44 14.77 -5.35 -4.24
C LEU A 44 15.66 -4.85 -5.38
N LYS A 45 16.47 -5.73 -5.95
CA LYS A 45 17.38 -5.37 -7.06
C LYS A 45 16.72 -5.46 -8.43
N GLN A 46 15.53 -6.05 -8.53
CA GLN A 46 14.85 -6.10 -9.82
C GLN A 46 14.37 -4.71 -10.23
N PRO A 47 14.44 -4.36 -11.52
CA PRO A 47 14.02 -3.03 -11.96
C PRO A 47 12.50 -2.84 -12.01
N GLU A 48 11.76 -3.93 -12.13
CA GLU A 48 10.31 -3.88 -12.31
C GLU A 48 9.58 -4.14 -11.00
N TYR A 49 8.39 -3.53 -10.86
CA TYR A 49 7.50 -3.80 -9.74
C TYR A 49 6.64 -5.01 -10.04
N ASP A 50 6.42 -5.86 -9.04
CA ASP A 50 5.44 -6.94 -9.13
C ASP A 50 4.04 -6.39 -8.86
N ILE A 51 3.94 -5.41 -7.97
CA ILE A 51 2.72 -4.65 -7.75
C ILE A 51 3.08 -3.17 -7.75
N TYR A 52 2.27 -2.37 -8.43
CA TYR A 52 2.34 -0.92 -8.39
C TYR A 52 0.92 -0.38 -8.47
N SER A 53 0.50 0.36 -7.47
CA SER A 53 -0.83 0.93 -7.46
C SER A 53 -0.83 2.33 -6.86
N ASP A 54 -1.37 3.26 -7.61
CA ASP A 54 -1.67 4.61 -7.15
C ASP A 54 -3.17 4.85 -7.02
N LYS A 55 -3.95 3.79 -7.06
CA LYS A 55 -5.40 3.87 -6.94
C LYS A 55 -5.78 4.11 -5.49
N MET A 56 -6.39 5.24 -5.24
CA MET A 56 -6.74 5.64 -3.89
C MET A 56 -8.00 6.47 -3.87
N THR A 57 -8.66 6.50 -2.72
CA THR A 57 -9.83 7.34 -2.47
C THR A 57 -9.57 8.14 -1.19
N LEU A 58 -9.72 9.45 -1.28
CA LEU A 58 -9.67 10.32 -0.11
C LEU A 58 -11.08 10.41 0.48
N THR A 59 -11.21 10.06 1.76
CA THR A 59 -12.50 10.11 2.44
C THR A 59 -12.77 11.50 2.99
N GLU A 60 -14.04 11.77 3.36
CA GLU A 60 -14.41 13.04 3.97
C GLU A 60 -13.71 13.27 5.31
N GLU A 61 -13.33 12.19 6.00
CA GLU A 61 -12.64 12.28 7.28
C GLU A 61 -11.14 12.48 7.13
N GLY A 62 -10.64 12.60 5.91
CA GLY A 62 -9.21 12.81 5.68
C GLY A 62 -8.38 11.53 5.67
N LYS A 63 -9.00 10.40 5.52
CA LYS A 63 -8.29 9.12 5.37
C LYS A 63 -8.13 8.79 3.91
N ILE A 64 -7.12 8.00 3.58
CA ILE A 64 -6.94 7.49 2.23
C ILE A 64 -7.17 5.98 2.24
N ILE A 65 -8.01 5.51 1.34
CA ILE A 65 -8.21 4.09 1.11
C ILE A 65 -7.43 3.71 -0.14
N LEU A 66 -6.39 2.90 0.05
CA LEU A 66 -5.58 2.37 -1.04
C LEU A 66 -6.22 1.09 -1.55
N TYR A 67 -6.24 0.90 -2.86
CA TYR A 67 -6.88 -0.24 -3.49
C TYR A 67 -5.90 -1.02 -4.35
N LEU A 68 -5.87 -2.35 -4.15
CA LEU A 68 -5.22 -3.28 -5.05
C LEU A 68 -6.31 -4.13 -5.71
N SER A 69 -6.32 -4.15 -7.04
CA SER A 69 -7.33 -4.90 -7.80
C SER A 69 -6.99 -6.40 -7.81
N PRO A 70 -7.95 -7.27 -8.20
CA PRO A 70 -7.64 -8.68 -8.41
C PRO A 70 -6.51 -8.92 -9.40
N VAL A 71 -6.35 -8.05 -10.39
CA VAL A 71 -5.23 -8.13 -11.33
C VAL A 71 -3.91 -7.83 -10.64
N ASP A 72 -3.90 -6.80 -9.78
CA ASP A 72 -2.69 -6.42 -9.04
C ASP A 72 -2.20 -7.54 -8.12
N THR A 73 -3.13 -8.25 -7.47
CA THR A 73 -2.79 -9.30 -6.51
C THR A 73 -2.61 -10.67 -7.14
N ASN A 74 -2.87 -10.80 -8.44
CA ASN A 74 -2.70 -12.07 -9.15
C ASN A 74 -1.25 -12.30 -9.53
N ILE A 75 -0.39 -12.40 -8.53
CA ILE A 75 1.05 -12.63 -8.67
C ILE A 75 1.42 -13.93 -7.97
N LYS A 76 2.64 -14.41 -8.21
CA LYS A 76 3.08 -15.68 -7.65
C LYS A 76 3.04 -15.68 -6.14
N LEU A 77 2.74 -16.84 -5.56
CA LEU A 77 2.78 -17.02 -4.12
C LEU A 77 4.21 -16.80 -3.60
N GLY A 78 4.32 -16.28 -2.41
CA GLY A 78 5.63 -16.07 -1.77
C GLY A 78 5.71 -14.77 -1.04
N THR A 79 6.93 -14.42 -0.65
CA THR A 79 7.21 -13.23 0.13
C THR A 79 7.79 -12.15 -0.77
N TYR A 80 7.26 -10.95 -0.64
CA TYR A 80 7.67 -9.75 -1.37
C TYR A 80 8.04 -8.67 -0.37
N TYR A 81 8.75 -7.65 -0.84
CA TYR A 81 9.01 -6.44 -0.06
C TYR A 81 8.15 -5.33 -0.63
N TYR A 82 7.49 -4.58 0.25
CA TYR A 82 6.62 -3.50 -0.18
C TYR A 82 6.93 -2.23 0.57
N ASP A 83 6.54 -1.09 -0.01
CA ASP A 83 6.44 0.16 0.72
C ASP A 83 5.24 0.95 0.24
N ILE A 84 4.83 1.91 1.07
CA ILE A 84 3.80 2.87 0.71
C ILE A 84 4.43 4.24 0.83
N GLN A 85 4.50 4.95 -0.30
CA GLN A 85 5.05 6.28 -0.36
C GLN A 85 3.95 7.32 -0.38
N TYR A 86 4.23 8.44 0.27
CA TYR A 86 3.34 9.57 0.39
C TYR A 86 4.01 10.77 -0.27
N LYS A 87 3.29 11.38 -1.20
CA LYS A 87 3.74 12.57 -1.91
C LYS A 87 2.93 13.77 -1.44
N THR A 88 3.61 14.76 -0.89
CA THR A 88 2.99 15.97 -0.37
C THR A 88 2.58 16.90 -1.49
N LEU A 89 1.82 17.96 -1.14
CA LEU A 89 1.47 19.02 -2.08
C LEU A 89 2.70 19.72 -2.65
N ASN A 90 3.79 19.78 -1.88
CA ASN A 90 5.06 20.39 -2.30
C ASN A 90 5.94 19.44 -3.10
N LYS A 91 5.43 18.24 -3.43
CA LYS A 91 6.16 17.21 -4.18
C LYS A 91 7.27 16.50 -3.39
N ASP A 92 7.32 16.68 -2.08
CA ASP A 92 8.20 15.90 -1.23
C ASP A 92 7.66 14.47 -1.13
N ILE A 93 8.57 13.49 -1.06
CA ILE A 93 8.20 12.07 -1.00
C ILE A 93 8.73 11.46 0.28
N TYR A 94 7.85 10.80 1.02
CA TYR A 94 8.20 10.10 2.25
C TYR A 94 7.70 8.67 2.20
N THR A 95 8.44 7.74 2.79
CA THR A 95 7.96 6.37 2.98
C THR A 95 7.17 6.33 4.28
N LEU A 96 5.88 6.04 4.19
CA LEU A 96 5.00 5.95 5.36
C LEU A 96 5.10 4.60 6.05
N VAL A 97 5.08 3.54 5.25
CA VAL A 97 5.04 2.15 5.73
C VAL A 97 5.92 1.32 4.83
N LYS A 98 6.61 0.36 5.40
CA LYS A 98 7.32 -0.67 4.64
C LYS A 98 7.28 -1.99 5.41
N GLY A 99 7.56 -3.08 4.72
CA GLY A 99 7.61 -4.39 5.35
C GLY A 99 7.62 -5.49 4.32
N GLU A 100 7.32 -6.69 4.80
CA GLU A 100 7.16 -7.86 3.94
C GLU A 100 5.70 -8.04 3.60
N LEU A 101 5.47 -8.52 2.40
CA LEU A 101 4.14 -8.83 1.88
C LEU A 101 4.11 -10.30 1.52
N GLU A 102 3.28 -11.08 2.19
CA GLU A 102 3.12 -12.49 1.88
C GLU A 102 1.88 -12.67 1.00
N VAL A 103 2.05 -13.32 -0.14
CA VAL A 103 0.95 -13.68 -1.04
C VAL A 103 0.66 -15.15 -0.86
N VAL A 104 -0.57 -15.46 -0.46
CA VAL A 104 -0.97 -16.81 -0.07
C VAL A 104 -2.14 -17.30 -0.93
N TRP A 105 -2.40 -18.61 -0.84
CA TRP A 105 -3.54 -19.24 -1.49
C TRP A 105 -4.84 -18.80 -0.84
N GLU A 106 -5.88 -18.74 -1.66
CA GLU A 106 -7.24 -18.69 -1.14
C GLU A 106 -7.54 -20.00 -0.46
N VAL A 107 -7.98 -19.95 0.80
CA VAL A 107 -8.26 -21.16 1.58
C VAL A 107 -9.57 -21.79 1.18
N THR A 108 -10.56 -20.97 0.86
CA THR A 108 -11.85 -21.47 0.44
C THR A 108 -11.79 -21.90 -1.02
N ASP A 109 -12.05 -23.15 -1.25
CA ASP A 109 -12.05 -23.73 -2.59
C ASP A 109 -13.50 -24.02 -2.98
N GLU A 110 -13.95 -23.35 -4.02
CA GLU A 110 -15.31 -23.45 -4.51
C GLU A 110 -15.42 -24.48 -5.63
#